data_8e140d41349a00345247c0962733ff1f
#
_entry.id   8e140d41349a00345247c0962733ff1f
#
_cell.length_a   1.000
_cell.length_b   1.000
_cell.length_c   1.000
_cell.angle_alpha   90.00
_cell.angle_beta   90.00
_cell.angle_gamma   90.00
#
_symmetry.space_group_name_H-M   'P 1'
#
loop_
_entity.id
_entity.type
_entity.pdbx_description
1 polymer ?
#
loop_
_entity_poly.entity_id
_entity_poly.type
_entity_poly.pdbx_seq_one_letter_code
_entity_poly.pdbx_strand_id
1 'polypeptide(L)'
;MKICKLIIENYKSFQFPTEINFPAAGDGGRSIFLIGGMNGAGKTSIMEAISYCLYGARAEEIYRNINRHEKARGNASVSFELVLEMDDLSELIVKRTWSAGAAAEPRARDLTEKLVVVRDGKRVSVQSQEIWQDFIRAAIPPAITQFFFFDGEKIQEIASDDHSEVRLKSSLEAALGIQYINHLSNDILYIKQEERKGFVEITDEDLDFKQSELKRERSKLARKMQD
;
A
#
# COMPACT_ATOMS: atom_id res chain seq x y z
N MET A 1 14.84 -5.40 -1.75
CA MET A 1 13.93 -5.83 -2.83
C MET A 1 14.35 -5.18 -4.15
N LYS A 2 14.38 -5.91 -5.28
CA LYS A 2 14.86 -5.46 -6.57
C LYS A 2 13.95 -5.95 -7.69
N ILE A 3 13.67 -5.11 -8.68
CA ILE A 3 12.92 -5.50 -9.87
C ILE A 3 13.87 -6.21 -10.84
N CYS A 4 13.52 -7.44 -11.24
CA CYS A 4 14.32 -8.23 -12.18
C CYS A 4 13.71 -8.26 -13.57
N LYS A 5 12.37 -8.35 -13.66
CA LYS A 5 11.68 -8.49 -14.95
C LYS A 5 10.27 -7.88 -14.85
N LEU A 6 9.82 -7.30 -15.94
CA LEU A 6 8.43 -6.88 -16.14
C LEU A 6 7.92 -7.45 -17.47
N ILE A 7 6.74 -8.04 -17.47
CA ILE A 7 6.02 -8.46 -18.67
C ILE A 7 4.73 -7.66 -18.77
N ILE A 8 4.50 -7.06 -19.94
CA ILE A 8 3.29 -6.28 -20.24
C ILE A 8 2.60 -6.90 -21.44
N GLU A 9 1.30 -7.13 -21.35
CA GLU A 9 0.50 -7.68 -22.44
C GLU A 9 -0.81 -6.94 -22.61
N ASN A 10 -1.15 -6.63 -23.85
CA ASN A 10 -2.40 -5.99 -24.29
C ASN A 10 -2.70 -4.65 -23.58
N TYR A 11 -1.68 -3.82 -23.38
CA TYR A 11 -1.82 -2.52 -22.72
C TYR A 11 -1.17 -1.39 -23.54
N LYS A 12 -1.94 -0.36 -23.87
CA LYS A 12 -1.51 0.82 -24.64
C LYS A 12 -0.73 0.40 -25.92
N SER A 13 0.57 0.71 -26.01
CA SER A 13 1.46 0.34 -27.15
C SER A 13 1.89 -1.13 -27.15
N PHE A 14 1.73 -1.84 -26.05
CA PHE A 14 2.13 -3.25 -25.91
C PHE A 14 0.99 -4.16 -26.32
N GLN A 15 0.97 -4.60 -27.59
CA GLN A 15 -0.06 -5.51 -28.10
C GLN A 15 0.18 -6.95 -27.64
N PHE A 16 1.41 -7.43 -27.78
CA PHE A 16 1.82 -8.79 -27.43
C PHE A 16 2.61 -8.82 -26.13
N PRO A 17 2.75 -9.98 -25.47
CA PRO A 17 3.60 -10.12 -24.31
C PRO A 17 5.00 -9.55 -24.60
N THR A 18 5.34 -8.48 -23.92
CA THR A 18 6.63 -7.80 -24.06
C THR A 18 7.38 -7.91 -22.75
N GLU A 19 8.53 -8.53 -22.81
CA GLU A 19 9.41 -8.75 -21.67
C GLU A 19 10.47 -7.66 -21.60
N ILE A 20 10.62 -7.06 -20.41
CA ILE A 20 11.63 -6.06 -20.09
C ILE A 20 12.46 -6.62 -18.95
N ASN A 21 13.72 -6.92 -19.22
CA ASN A 21 14.66 -7.42 -18.23
C ASN A 21 15.46 -6.26 -17.65
N PHE A 22 15.46 -6.16 -16.31
CA PHE A 22 16.27 -5.20 -15.58
C PHE A 22 17.56 -5.91 -15.13
N PRO A 23 18.73 -5.50 -15.61
CA PRO A 23 19.95 -6.19 -15.30
C PRO A 23 20.20 -6.19 -13.78
N ALA A 24 20.69 -7.30 -13.30
CA ALA A 24 21.27 -7.37 -11.97
C ALA A 24 22.36 -6.29 -11.88
N ALA A 25 22.54 -5.65 -10.72
CA ALA A 25 23.71 -4.82 -10.49
C ALA A 25 24.93 -5.71 -10.75
N GLY A 26 25.52 -5.56 -11.94
CA GLY A 26 26.71 -6.32 -12.31
C GLY A 26 27.90 -5.91 -11.47
N ASP A 27 29.03 -6.58 -11.63
CA ASP A 27 30.31 -6.41 -10.91
C ASP A 27 30.91 -4.97 -10.91
N GLY A 28 30.15 -3.95 -11.21
CA GLY A 28 30.55 -2.55 -11.18
C GLY A 28 29.62 -1.63 -10.42
N GLY A 29 28.61 -2.14 -9.69
CA GLY A 29 27.73 -1.33 -8.82
C GLY A 29 26.84 -0.32 -9.56
N ARG A 30 26.68 -0.43 -10.89
CA ARG A 30 25.82 0.48 -11.66
C ARG A 30 24.38 -0.01 -11.63
N SER A 31 23.57 0.64 -10.82
CA SER A 31 22.13 0.38 -10.66
C SER A 31 21.26 1.26 -11.58
N ILE A 32 21.83 1.82 -12.66
CA ILE A 32 21.10 2.72 -13.55
C ILE A 32 20.70 1.98 -14.81
N PHE A 33 19.38 1.88 -15.03
CA PHE A 33 18.79 1.34 -16.27
C PHE A 33 18.09 2.47 -17.02
N LEU A 34 18.55 2.76 -18.25
CA LEU A 34 18.00 3.81 -19.08
C LEU A 34 17.04 3.23 -20.12
N ILE A 35 15.79 3.67 -20.09
CA ILE A 35 14.76 3.32 -21.07
C ILE A 35 14.62 4.49 -22.06
N GLY A 36 15.16 4.31 -23.25
CA GLY A 36 15.04 5.27 -24.34
C GLY A 36 13.88 4.92 -25.29
N GLY A 37 13.28 5.91 -25.92
CA GLY A 37 12.25 5.72 -26.92
C GLY A 37 11.58 7.04 -27.33
N MET A 38 10.96 7.03 -28.50
CA MET A 38 10.17 8.16 -29.00
C MET A 38 8.92 8.41 -28.13
N ASN A 39 8.29 9.57 -28.31
CA ASN A 39 7.01 9.87 -27.66
C ASN A 39 5.95 8.86 -28.11
N GLY A 40 5.17 8.35 -27.16
CA GLY A 40 4.18 7.29 -27.43
C GLY A 40 4.75 5.86 -27.48
N ALA A 41 6.06 5.64 -27.38
CA ALA A 41 6.67 4.31 -27.40
C ALA A 41 6.34 3.43 -26.19
N GLY A 42 5.73 4.00 -25.12
CA GLY A 42 5.32 3.26 -23.95
C GLY A 42 6.21 3.43 -22.71
N LYS A 43 7.09 4.45 -22.68
CA LYS A 43 7.94 4.71 -21.51
C LYS A 43 7.14 4.88 -20.21
N THR A 44 6.15 5.76 -20.21
CA THR A 44 5.23 5.97 -19.07
C THR A 44 4.39 4.72 -18.77
N SER A 45 4.02 3.95 -19.79
CA SER A 45 3.27 2.70 -19.63
C SER A 45 4.02 1.62 -18.86
N ILE A 46 5.36 1.62 -18.92
CA ILE A 46 6.21 0.72 -18.12
C ILE A 46 6.07 1.05 -16.63
N MET A 47 6.10 2.34 -16.27
CA MET A 47 5.95 2.79 -14.88
C MET A 47 4.54 2.50 -14.35
N GLU A 48 3.51 2.75 -15.18
CA GLU A 48 2.13 2.41 -14.86
C GLU A 48 1.96 0.90 -14.64
N ALA A 49 2.55 0.08 -15.51
CA ALA A 49 2.48 -1.37 -15.41
C ALA A 49 3.10 -1.91 -14.10
N ILE A 50 4.24 -1.35 -13.67
CA ILE A 50 4.84 -1.68 -12.37
C ILE A 50 3.87 -1.30 -11.24
N SER A 51 3.34 -0.08 -11.25
CA SER A 51 2.39 0.40 -10.24
C SER A 51 1.12 -0.44 -10.20
N TYR A 52 0.53 -0.77 -11.35
CA TYR A 52 -0.67 -1.60 -11.43
C TYR A 52 -0.41 -3.04 -11.00
N CYS A 53 0.78 -3.56 -11.29
CA CYS A 53 1.17 -4.90 -10.82
C CYS A 53 1.25 -4.94 -9.28
N LEU A 54 1.82 -3.92 -8.67
CA LEU A 54 1.98 -3.83 -7.21
C LEU A 54 0.64 -3.53 -6.49
N TYR A 55 -0.10 -2.53 -6.95
CA TYR A 55 -1.23 -1.96 -6.19
C TYR A 55 -2.61 -2.26 -6.78
N GLY A 56 -2.68 -2.76 -8.00
CA GLY A 56 -3.93 -2.89 -8.75
C GLY A 56 -4.34 -1.59 -9.45
N ALA A 57 -5.39 -1.64 -10.23
CA ALA A 57 -5.97 -0.51 -10.93
C ALA A 57 -7.49 -0.65 -11.07
N ARG A 58 -8.18 0.48 -11.28
CA ARG A 58 -9.61 0.46 -11.55
C ARG A 58 -9.90 -0.18 -12.92
N ALA A 59 -10.97 -0.97 -13.00
CA ALA A 59 -11.37 -1.64 -14.24
C ALA A 59 -11.59 -0.65 -15.38
N GLU A 60 -12.15 0.54 -15.11
CA GLU A 60 -12.38 1.59 -16.09
C GLU A 60 -11.07 2.13 -16.69
N GLU A 61 -10.05 2.27 -15.87
CA GLU A 61 -8.74 2.75 -16.28
C GLU A 61 -8.04 1.71 -17.15
N ILE A 62 -8.05 0.45 -16.74
CA ILE A 62 -7.52 -0.67 -17.53
C ILE A 62 -8.26 -0.78 -18.85
N TYR A 63 -9.60 -0.78 -18.85
CA TYR A 63 -10.42 -0.92 -20.05
C TYR A 63 -10.18 0.20 -21.06
N ARG A 64 -9.98 1.44 -20.60
CA ARG A 64 -9.67 2.59 -21.46
C ARG A 64 -8.35 2.41 -22.20
N ASN A 65 -7.39 1.78 -21.54
CA ASN A 65 -6.00 1.64 -21.98
C ASN A 65 -5.68 0.26 -22.60
N ILE A 66 -6.69 -0.61 -22.81
CA ILE A 66 -6.50 -1.84 -23.61
C ILE A 66 -5.93 -1.47 -24.99
N ASN A 67 -4.99 -2.26 -25.48
CA ASN A 67 -4.46 -2.06 -26.81
C ASN A 67 -5.60 -1.99 -27.86
N ARG A 68 -5.58 -0.95 -28.68
CA ARG A 68 -6.68 -0.66 -29.61
C ARG A 68 -6.94 -1.79 -30.63
N HIS A 69 -5.90 -2.49 -31.05
CA HIS A 69 -6.02 -3.58 -32.02
C HIS A 69 -6.65 -4.82 -31.38
N GLU A 70 -6.24 -5.14 -30.17
CA GLU A 70 -6.82 -6.26 -29.41
C GLU A 70 -8.26 -5.96 -28.99
N LYS A 71 -8.52 -4.73 -28.55
CA LYS A 71 -9.87 -4.28 -28.23
C LYS A 71 -10.82 -4.37 -29.44
N ALA A 72 -10.35 -4.01 -30.63
CA ALA A 72 -11.13 -4.15 -31.88
C ALA A 72 -11.41 -5.63 -32.25
N ARG A 73 -10.59 -6.55 -31.76
CA ARG A 73 -10.80 -8.01 -31.90
C ARG A 73 -11.68 -8.61 -30.81
N GLY A 74 -12.20 -7.79 -29.91
CA GLY A 74 -12.98 -8.24 -28.74
C GLY A 74 -12.13 -8.81 -27.60
N ASN A 75 -10.82 -8.72 -27.68
CA ASN A 75 -9.92 -9.15 -26.61
C ASN A 75 -9.82 -8.07 -25.53
N ALA A 76 -10.50 -8.29 -24.39
CA ALA A 76 -10.48 -7.41 -23.25
C ALA A 76 -9.70 -8.04 -22.06
N SER A 77 -8.59 -8.69 -22.35
CA SER A 77 -7.69 -9.22 -21.31
C SER A 77 -6.39 -8.42 -21.30
N VAL A 78 -6.02 -7.88 -20.15
CA VAL A 78 -4.73 -7.17 -19.91
C VAL A 78 -3.97 -7.91 -18.84
N SER A 79 -2.68 -8.09 -19.02
CA SER A 79 -1.82 -8.78 -18.05
C SER A 79 -0.54 -8.02 -17.77
N PHE A 80 -0.20 -7.92 -16.49
CA PHE A 80 1.10 -7.45 -16.01
C PHE A 80 1.71 -8.52 -15.12
N GLU A 81 3.01 -8.78 -15.29
CA GLU A 81 3.76 -9.69 -14.45
C GLU A 81 5.08 -9.04 -14.06
N LEU A 82 5.36 -9.02 -12.76
CA LEU A 82 6.55 -8.43 -12.17
C LEU A 82 7.32 -9.50 -11.41
N VAL A 83 8.59 -9.66 -11.75
CA VAL A 83 9.51 -10.55 -11.06
C VAL A 83 10.42 -9.71 -10.17
N LEU A 84 10.42 -10.03 -8.90
CA LEU A 84 11.18 -9.33 -7.86
C LEU A 84 12.15 -10.30 -7.20
N GLU A 85 13.33 -9.82 -6.88
CA GLU A 85 14.28 -10.46 -5.98
C GLU A 85 14.16 -9.80 -4.60
N MET A 86 13.91 -10.60 -3.58
CA MET A 86 13.78 -10.14 -2.21
C MET A 86 15.16 -10.06 -1.54
N ASP A 87 15.25 -9.42 -0.35
CA ASP A 87 16.52 -9.26 0.36
C ASP A 87 17.10 -10.61 0.85
N ASP A 88 16.24 -11.61 1.03
CA ASP A 88 16.63 -13.01 1.32
C ASP A 88 16.96 -13.83 0.07
N LEU A 89 17.12 -13.17 -1.09
CA LEU A 89 17.37 -13.76 -2.41
C LEU A 89 16.24 -14.65 -2.94
N SER A 90 15.09 -14.71 -2.28
CA SER A 90 13.92 -15.42 -2.79
C SER A 90 13.32 -14.68 -4.00
N GLU A 91 12.86 -15.46 -4.98
CA GLU A 91 12.15 -14.93 -6.15
C GLU A 91 10.67 -14.78 -5.82
N LEU A 92 10.15 -13.62 -6.20
CA LEU A 92 8.76 -13.31 -6.04
C LEU A 92 8.18 -12.86 -7.36
N ILE A 93 7.14 -13.56 -7.84
CA ILE A 93 6.40 -13.23 -9.05
C ILE A 93 5.03 -12.71 -8.65
N VAL A 94 4.71 -11.50 -9.06
CA VAL A 94 3.39 -10.89 -8.90
C VAL A 94 2.77 -10.74 -10.27
N LYS A 95 1.66 -11.43 -10.52
CA LYS A 95 0.92 -11.35 -11.78
C LYS A 95 -0.48 -10.85 -11.53
N ARG A 96 -0.88 -9.80 -12.25
CA ARG A 96 -2.26 -9.31 -12.29
C ARG A 96 -2.81 -9.39 -13.69
N THR A 97 -4.02 -9.88 -13.77
CA THR A 97 -4.75 -10.02 -15.04
C THR A 97 -6.15 -9.45 -14.86
N TRP A 98 -6.57 -8.59 -15.76
CA TRP A 98 -7.94 -8.14 -15.87
C TRP A 98 -8.53 -8.78 -17.12
N SER A 99 -9.68 -9.43 -16.98
CA SER A 99 -10.34 -10.09 -18.10
C SER A 99 -11.87 -10.03 -17.97
N ALA A 100 -12.55 -9.87 -19.10
CA ALA A 100 -14.00 -9.82 -19.17
C ALA A 100 -14.65 -11.22 -19.33
N GLY A 101 -13.86 -12.30 -19.23
CA GLY A 101 -14.38 -13.65 -19.43
C GLY A 101 -14.95 -13.86 -20.83
N ALA A 102 -16.13 -14.50 -20.91
CA ALA A 102 -16.81 -14.86 -22.17
C ALA A 102 -17.79 -13.78 -22.69
N ALA A 103 -17.66 -12.52 -22.25
CA ALA A 103 -18.53 -11.45 -22.71
C ALA A 103 -18.36 -11.19 -24.22
N ALA A 104 -19.46 -11.19 -24.98
CA ALA A 104 -19.44 -10.98 -26.43
C ALA A 104 -19.03 -9.53 -26.78
N GLU A 105 -19.48 -8.57 -25.99
CA GLU A 105 -19.10 -7.14 -26.07
C GLU A 105 -18.61 -6.68 -24.71
N PRO A 106 -17.32 -6.88 -24.40
CA PRO A 106 -16.77 -6.56 -23.10
C PRO A 106 -16.82 -5.06 -22.82
N ARG A 107 -17.20 -4.70 -21.59
CA ARG A 107 -17.21 -3.33 -21.06
C ARG A 107 -16.33 -3.27 -19.81
N ALA A 108 -16.01 -2.08 -19.37
CA ALA A 108 -15.18 -1.89 -18.17
C ALA A 108 -15.69 -2.64 -16.94
N ARG A 109 -17.00 -2.64 -16.72
CA ARG A 109 -17.67 -3.32 -15.59
C ARG A 109 -17.56 -4.85 -15.62
N ASP A 110 -17.27 -5.42 -16.79
CA ASP A 110 -17.17 -6.86 -16.98
C ASP A 110 -15.75 -7.37 -16.70
N LEU A 111 -14.78 -6.45 -16.55
CA LEU A 111 -13.41 -6.79 -16.19
C LEU A 111 -13.31 -7.23 -14.73
N THR A 112 -12.80 -8.41 -14.55
CA THR A 112 -12.48 -8.98 -13.23
C THR A 112 -10.97 -9.04 -13.06
N GLU A 113 -10.48 -8.50 -11.94
CA GLU A 113 -9.07 -8.57 -11.55
C GLU A 113 -8.76 -9.92 -10.91
N LYS A 114 -7.65 -10.52 -11.34
CA LYS A 114 -7.07 -11.72 -10.73
C LYS A 114 -5.63 -11.46 -10.37
N LEU A 115 -5.32 -11.59 -9.08
CA LEU A 115 -3.95 -11.53 -8.55
C LEU A 115 -3.42 -12.96 -8.35
N VAL A 116 -2.21 -13.21 -8.81
CA VAL A 116 -1.46 -14.44 -8.56
C VAL A 116 -0.09 -14.04 -8.03
N VAL A 117 0.27 -14.61 -6.89
CA VAL A 117 1.58 -14.42 -6.28
C VAL A 117 2.26 -15.78 -6.18
N VAL A 118 3.51 -15.85 -6.65
CA VAL A 118 4.33 -17.05 -6.58
C VAL A 118 5.64 -16.69 -5.89
N ARG A 119 6.06 -17.46 -4.90
CA ARG A 119 7.34 -17.29 -4.22
C ARG A 119 8.14 -18.59 -4.36
N ASP A 120 9.35 -18.50 -4.91
CA ASP A 120 10.25 -19.66 -5.14
C ASP A 120 9.52 -20.82 -5.85
N GLY A 121 8.76 -20.51 -6.91
CA GLY A 121 7.99 -21.46 -7.70
C GLY A 121 6.73 -22.00 -7.01
N LYS A 122 6.43 -21.62 -5.77
CA LYS A 122 5.22 -22.04 -5.05
C LYS A 122 4.17 -20.93 -5.03
N ARG A 123 2.96 -21.27 -5.46
CA ARG A 123 1.84 -20.33 -5.43
C ARG A 123 1.41 -20.03 -3.99
N VAL A 124 1.33 -18.76 -3.67
CA VAL A 124 0.80 -18.28 -2.39
C VAL A 124 -0.72 -18.47 -2.35
N SER A 125 -1.28 -18.96 -1.23
CA SER A 125 -2.73 -19.21 -1.09
C SER A 125 -3.55 -17.92 -1.22
N VAL A 126 -4.85 -18.03 -1.54
CA VAL A 126 -5.76 -16.87 -1.72
C VAL A 126 -5.81 -16.01 -0.46
N GLN A 127 -5.92 -16.60 0.73
CA GLN A 127 -5.90 -15.88 2.00
C GLN A 127 -4.58 -15.13 2.23
N SER A 128 -3.46 -15.73 1.81
CA SER A 128 -2.16 -15.08 1.87
C SER A 128 -1.98 -13.99 0.81
N GLN A 129 -2.79 -13.97 -0.27
CA GLN A 129 -2.71 -12.92 -1.30
C GLN A 129 -3.26 -11.57 -0.78
N GLU A 130 -4.29 -11.56 0.05
CA GLU A 130 -4.76 -10.35 0.74
C GLU A 130 -3.69 -9.84 1.71
N ILE A 131 -3.15 -10.73 2.54
CA ILE A 131 -2.02 -10.41 3.44
C ILE A 131 -0.82 -9.91 2.64
N TRP A 132 -0.56 -10.50 1.48
CA TRP A 132 0.49 -10.06 0.58
C TRP A 132 0.23 -8.64 0.03
N GLN A 133 -1.00 -8.33 -0.35
CA GLN A 133 -1.36 -7.00 -0.81
C GLN A 133 -1.13 -5.94 0.28
N ASP A 134 -1.49 -6.26 1.52
CA ASP A 134 -1.26 -5.40 2.67
C ASP A 134 0.24 -5.27 2.98
N PHE A 135 1.00 -6.37 2.86
CA PHE A 135 2.45 -6.35 2.99
C PHE A 135 3.10 -5.44 1.93
N ILE A 136 2.72 -5.55 0.67
CA ILE A 136 3.26 -4.67 -0.39
C ILE A 136 2.92 -3.21 -0.10
N ARG A 137 1.70 -2.90 0.32
CA ARG A 137 1.30 -1.54 0.67
C ARG A 137 2.05 -1.00 1.89
N ALA A 138 2.38 -1.86 2.82
CA ALA A 138 3.19 -1.49 3.99
C ALA A 138 4.67 -1.34 3.64
N ALA A 139 5.24 -2.26 2.83
CA ALA A 139 6.64 -2.24 2.42
C ALA A 139 6.95 -1.12 1.42
N ILE A 140 6.04 -0.89 0.48
CA ILE A 140 6.13 0.16 -0.56
C ILE A 140 4.80 0.91 -0.59
N PRO A 141 4.59 1.89 0.32
CA PRO A 141 3.37 2.68 0.32
C PRO A 141 3.15 3.38 -1.03
N PRO A 142 1.92 3.37 -1.59
CA PRO A 142 1.63 4.03 -2.88
C PRO A 142 2.01 5.51 -2.91
N ALA A 143 1.95 6.17 -1.76
CA ALA A 143 2.36 7.57 -1.63
C ALA A 143 3.85 7.80 -1.90
N ILE A 144 4.70 6.78 -1.64
CA ILE A 144 6.14 6.86 -1.92
C ILE A 144 6.42 6.64 -3.40
N THR A 145 5.64 5.79 -4.06
CA THR A 145 5.86 5.38 -5.44
C THR A 145 5.95 6.60 -6.37
N GLN A 146 5.15 7.64 -6.12
CA GLN A 146 5.20 8.88 -6.89
C GLN A 146 6.54 9.64 -6.80
N PHE A 147 7.36 9.38 -5.76
CA PHE A 147 8.70 10.00 -5.61
C PHE A 147 9.80 9.19 -6.27
N PHE A 148 9.57 7.90 -6.47
CA PHE A 148 10.53 7.01 -7.12
C PHE A 148 10.23 6.84 -8.61
N PHE A 149 8.97 7.01 -9.02
CA PHE A 149 8.55 6.97 -10.42
C PHE A 149 8.28 8.40 -10.90
N PHE A 150 9.34 9.07 -11.32
CA PHE A 150 9.26 10.43 -11.87
C PHE A 150 8.83 10.39 -13.33
N ASP A 151 7.66 10.91 -13.63
CA ASP A 151 7.30 11.35 -14.97
C ASP A 151 7.74 12.81 -15.11
N GLY A 152 8.58 13.11 -16.10
CA GLY A 152 9.09 14.46 -16.32
C GLY A 152 7.98 15.50 -16.54
N GLU A 153 6.82 15.09 -17.05
CA GLU A 153 5.63 15.95 -17.22
C GLU A 153 4.99 16.26 -15.85
N LYS A 154 4.96 15.32 -14.94
CA LYS A 154 4.43 15.53 -13.57
C LYS A 154 5.31 16.38 -12.67
N ILE A 155 6.62 16.44 -12.94
CA ILE A 155 7.53 17.30 -12.17
C ILE A 155 7.12 18.78 -12.33
N GLN A 156 6.70 19.19 -13.52
CA GLN A 156 6.21 20.56 -13.76
C GLN A 156 4.90 20.83 -13.02
N GLU A 157 3.98 19.87 -12.97
CA GLU A 157 2.74 20.02 -12.17
C GLU A 157 3.03 20.14 -10.67
N ILE A 158 3.93 19.30 -10.15
CA ILE A 158 4.33 19.35 -8.73
C ILE A 158 5.05 20.66 -8.40
N ALA A 159 5.89 21.17 -9.31
CA ALA A 159 6.63 22.42 -9.10
C ALA A 159 5.76 23.68 -9.20
N SER A 160 4.60 23.59 -9.88
CA SER A 160 3.67 24.69 -10.06
C SER A 160 2.50 24.72 -9.07
N ASP A 161 2.35 23.68 -8.22
CA ASP A 161 1.27 23.60 -7.23
C ASP A 161 1.72 24.24 -5.90
N ASP A 162 1.03 25.29 -5.45
CA ASP A 162 1.29 25.99 -4.17
C ASP A 162 1.17 25.08 -2.93
N HIS A 163 0.58 23.87 -3.09
CA HIS A 163 0.45 22.86 -2.05
C HIS A 163 1.46 21.72 -2.17
N SER A 164 2.43 21.82 -3.08
CA SER A 164 3.42 20.78 -3.35
C SER A 164 4.27 20.43 -2.12
N GLU A 165 4.65 21.42 -1.32
CA GLU A 165 5.42 21.21 -0.08
C GLU A 165 4.65 20.37 0.95
N VAL A 166 3.36 20.64 1.13
CA VAL A 166 2.52 19.91 2.10
C VAL A 166 2.33 18.47 1.66
N ARG A 167 2.10 18.25 0.36
CA ARG A 167 1.98 16.91 -0.22
C ARG A 167 3.31 16.15 -0.15
N LEU A 168 4.41 16.81 -0.46
CA LEU A 168 5.76 16.23 -0.35
C LEU A 168 6.05 15.82 1.10
N LYS A 169 5.80 16.70 2.05
CA LYS A 169 5.99 16.43 3.47
C LYS A 169 5.14 15.25 3.94
N SER A 170 3.84 15.24 3.67
CA SER A 170 2.94 14.16 4.08
C SER A 170 3.34 12.81 3.47
N SER A 171 3.80 12.82 2.23
CA SER A 171 4.25 11.61 1.54
C SER A 171 5.59 11.11 2.06
N LEU A 172 6.51 12.00 2.41
CA LEU A 172 7.78 11.64 3.09
C LEU A 172 7.52 11.11 4.50
N GLU A 173 6.60 11.73 5.25
CA GLU A 173 6.20 11.24 6.58
C GLU A 173 5.58 9.84 6.50
N ALA A 174 4.74 9.60 5.48
CA ALA A 174 4.20 8.26 5.20
C ALA A 174 5.30 7.26 4.84
N ALA A 175 6.25 7.69 3.99
CA ALA A 175 7.39 6.91 3.56
C ALA A 175 8.30 6.46 4.70
N LEU A 176 8.55 7.36 5.62
CA LEU A 176 9.40 7.14 6.79
C LEU A 176 8.65 6.44 7.94
N GLY A 177 7.36 6.12 7.76
CA GLY A 177 6.56 5.53 8.82
C GLY A 177 6.26 6.46 10.00
N ILE A 178 6.53 7.77 9.85
CA ILE A 178 6.33 8.78 10.91
C ILE A 178 4.85 8.84 11.31
N GLN A 179 3.93 8.55 10.38
CA GLN A 179 2.50 8.50 10.68
C GLN A 179 2.18 7.45 11.74
N TYR A 180 2.82 6.28 11.73
CA TYR A 180 2.62 5.25 12.75
C TYR A 180 3.11 5.71 14.12
N ILE A 181 4.22 6.45 14.16
CA ILE A 181 4.76 7.04 15.41
C ILE A 181 3.78 8.09 15.94
N ASN A 182 3.22 8.93 15.08
CA ASN A 182 2.24 9.94 15.45
C ASN A 182 0.92 9.30 15.93
N HIS A 183 0.43 8.24 15.27
CA HIS A 183 -0.74 7.50 15.73
C HIS A 183 -0.48 6.86 17.10
N LEU A 184 0.64 6.16 17.27
CA LEU A 184 1.01 5.56 18.53
C LEU A 184 1.12 6.61 19.65
N SER A 185 1.72 7.76 19.36
CA SER A 185 1.81 8.89 20.29
C SER A 185 0.43 9.39 20.72
N ASN A 186 -0.50 9.54 19.77
CA ASN A 186 -1.88 9.95 20.06
C ASN A 186 -2.65 8.89 20.85
N ASP A 187 -2.46 7.62 20.54
CA ASP A 187 -3.08 6.51 21.28
C ASP A 187 -2.57 6.47 22.73
N ILE A 188 -1.29 6.66 22.96
CA ILE A 188 -0.70 6.76 24.30
C ILE A 188 -1.25 7.97 25.06
N LEU A 189 -1.40 9.10 24.39
CA LEU A 189 -1.99 10.30 25.01
C LEU A 189 -3.47 10.08 25.36
N TYR A 190 -4.22 9.40 24.49
CA TYR A 190 -5.61 9.05 24.75
C TYR A 190 -5.74 8.10 25.96
N ILE A 191 -4.95 7.04 26.03
CA ILE A 191 -4.92 6.12 27.18
C ILE A 191 -4.58 6.86 28.47
N LYS A 192 -3.57 7.74 28.44
CA LYS A 192 -3.22 8.57 29.59
C LYS A 192 -4.35 9.49 30.05
N GLN A 193 -5.13 10.02 29.12
CA GLN A 193 -6.30 10.86 29.46
C GLN A 193 -7.43 10.04 30.06
N GLU A 194 -7.70 8.85 29.54
CA GLU A 194 -8.70 7.93 30.09
C GLU A 194 -8.30 7.42 31.48
N GLU A 195 -7.05 7.04 31.68
CA GLU A 195 -6.54 6.67 33.00
C GLU A 195 -6.67 7.83 34.02
N ARG A 196 -6.38 9.07 33.61
CA ARG A 196 -6.55 10.24 34.48
C ARG A 196 -8.02 10.50 34.84
N LYS A 197 -8.95 10.34 33.90
CA LYS A 197 -10.38 10.45 34.16
C LYS A 197 -10.85 9.38 35.15
N GLY A 198 -10.45 8.13 34.93
CA GLY A 198 -10.74 7.04 35.84
C GLY A 198 -10.15 7.24 37.24
N PHE A 199 -8.93 7.80 37.32
CA PHE A 199 -8.31 8.13 38.62
C PHE A 199 -8.99 9.30 39.36
N VAL A 200 -9.50 10.28 38.62
CA VAL A 200 -10.21 11.44 39.22
C VAL A 200 -11.61 11.01 39.68
N GLU A 201 -12.31 10.17 38.95
CA GLU A 201 -13.60 9.63 39.36
C GLU A 201 -13.47 8.72 40.60
N ILE A 202 -12.43 7.90 40.71
CA ILE A 202 -12.18 7.04 41.89
C ILE A 202 -11.71 7.86 43.10
N THR A 203 -11.05 9.01 42.94
CA THR A 203 -10.44 9.75 44.04
C THR A 203 -11.44 10.59 44.83
N ASP A 204 -12.48 11.14 44.24
CA ASP A 204 -13.38 12.05 44.98
C ASP A 204 -14.55 11.33 45.65
N GLU A 205 -15.21 10.41 44.98
CA GLU A 205 -16.37 9.69 45.59
C GLU A 205 -15.95 8.53 46.49
N ASP A 206 -14.95 7.74 46.10
CA ASP A 206 -14.48 6.59 46.89
C ASP A 206 -13.69 7.01 48.14
N LEU A 207 -12.95 8.11 48.09
CA LEU A 207 -12.26 8.64 49.29
C LEU A 207 -13.24 9.16 50.31
N ASP A 208 -14.27 9.85 49.91
CA ASP A 208 -15.34 10.34 50.84
C ASP A 208 -16.15 9.18 51.39
N PHE A 209 -16.45 8.16 50.60
CA PHE A 209 -17.12 6.97 51.06
C PHE A 209 -16.27 6.18 52.09
N LYS A 210 -15.00 5.90 51.76
CA LYS A 210 -14.08 5.21 52.68
C LYS A 210 -13.78 6.01 53.94
N GLN A 211 -13.67 7.33 53.88
CA GLN A 211 -13.50 8.16 55.05
C GLN A 211 -14.75 8.12 55.97
N SER A 212 -15.95 8.09 55.39
CA SER A 212 -17.21 7.97 56.15
C SER A 212 -17.34 6.60 56.78
N GLU A 213 -16.93 5.53 56.14
CA GLU A 213 -16.89 4.16 56.70
C GLU A 213 -15.90 4.04 57.86
N LEU A 214 -14.69 4.55 57.69
CA LEU A 214 -13.66 4.58 58.72
C LEU A 214 -14.09 5.39 59.96
N LYS A 215 -14.80 6.49 59.77
CA LYS A 215 -15.37 7.26 60.90
C LYS A 215 -16.45 6.45 61.62
N ARG A 216 -17.29 5.72 60.91
CA ARG A 216 -18.33 4.85 61.52
C ARG A 216 -17.72 3.69 62.31
N GLU A 217 -16.69 3.04 61.76
CA GLU A 217 -15.99 1.95 62.47
C GLU A 217 -15.26 2.42 63.73
N ARG A 218 -14.54 3.56 63.63
CA ARG A 218 -13.92 4.19 64.83
C ARG A 218 -14.92 4.53 65.90
N SER A 219 -16.07 5.02 65.53
CA SER A 219 -17.15 5.33 66.49
C SER A 219 -17.75 4.07 67.14
N LYS A 220 -17.86 2.95 66.39
CA LYS A 220 -18.29 1.65 66.92
C LYS A 220 -17.27 1.03 67.90
N LEU A 221 -15.97 1.14 67.53
CA LEU A 221 -14.89 0.67 68.40
C LEU A 221 -14.75 1.50 69.67
N ALA A 222 -14.90 2.82 69.59
CA ALA A 222 -14.88 3.68 70.79
C ALA A 222 -16.03 3.40 71.77
N ARG A 223 -17.26 3.03 71.31
CA ARG A 223 -18.35 2.60 72.10
C ARG A 223 -18.15 1.25 72.79
N LYS A 224 -17.47 0.30 72.09
CA LYS A 224 -17.15 -1.03 72.64
C LYS A 224 -16.02 -1.01 73.69
N MET A 225 -15.24 0.05 73.75
CA MET A 225 -14.18 0.22 74.77
C MET A 225 -14.66 0.99 76.03
N GLN A 226 -15.91 1.47 76.07
CA GLN A 226 -16.54 2.16 77.24
C GLN A 226 -17.52 1.29 78.01
N ASP A 227 -17.88 0.12 77.48
CA ASP A 227 -18.59 -0.96 78.14
C ASP A 227 -17.60 -2.03 78.66
#